data_ab3dcddca8f57d98b5d4b54854172fbd
#
_entry.id   ab3dcddca8f57d98b5d4b54854172fbd
#
_cell.length_a   1.000
_cell.length_b   1.000
_cell.length_c   1.000
_cell.angle_alpha   90.00
_cell.angle_beta   90.00
_cell.angle_gamma   90.00
#
_symmetry.space_group_name_H-M   'P 1'
#
loop_
_entity.id
_entity.type
_entity.pdbx_description
1 polymer ?
#
loop_
_entity_poly.entity_id
_entity_poly.type
_entity_poly.pdbx_seq_one_letter_code
_entity_poly.pdbx_strand_id
1 'polypeptide(L)'
;MVEPLLMNDQRRSDPVRGTIHAGWLRSLVGLLAVLSLAGCLSPPTLNRAVLAYDEAITDAISKQLLINIARAHHHEPIHFTGVANVAATFDFRISAGATPALTGEHGRTLVPLFGGSIAENPTISITPIEGEEFTKRILAPFQESKLTLLLRQGVDIDLLLRLMAKELRLKHKGEEVAYRNSPSDKDGYDMFRKVVLHLSAIQDANHLYAEALTFERTWTIPAESVTAEGFAALEQQYLITYQSETRTYTLRKPVSGRILITNYDPATLPAAERVRLHETADQRPVNDVSFDIRAGHFGGEWPLQGDFRLRSFNAMLNFLGHAADEDREYAVEKDARTPPVAENPVHTMDLLILDHTPDEPDLAVKSHGRYYAINATGPQARWNREAFKLLSQLFQMTVTDVPRTGVPSITIAK
;
A
#
# COMPACT_ATOMS: atom_id res chain seq x y z
N MET A 1 -36.71 36.95 98.47
CA MET A 1 -35.73 36.75 99.57
C MET A 1 -34.38 36.62 98.95
N VAL A 2 -33.55 37.65 99.05
CA VAL A 2 -32.11 37.68 99.11
C VAL A 2 -31.31 37.34 97.83
N GLU A 3 -30.76 38.38 97.22
CA GLU A 3 -29.45 38.52 96.50
C GLU A 3 -28.29 37.82 97.27
N PRO A 4 -27.03 37.75 96.76
CA PRO A 4 -26.32 38.70 95.86
C PRO A 4 -25.26 38.09 94.88
N LEU A 5 -24.87 38.96 93.89
CA LEU A 5 -23.51 39.35 93.39
C LEU A 5 -22.35 38.35 93.35
N LEU A 6 -21.68 38.22 92.20
CA LEU A 6 -20.31 38.69 92.03
C LEU A 6 -19.81 38.60 90.59
N MET A 7 -19.16 39.68 90.13
CA MET A 7 -18.29 39.93 89.00
C MET A 7 -17.23 38.81 88.80
N ASN A 8 -16.89 38.53 87.56
CA ASN A 8 -15.49 38.64 87.17
C ASN A 8 -15.27 38.75 85.69
N ASP A 9 -14.42 39.64 85.39
CA ASP A 9 -13.70 40.08 84.17
C ASP A 9 -12.89 38.93 83.53
N GLN A 10 -12.95 38.79 82.22
CA GLN A 10 -11.76 38.35 81.47
C GLN A 10 -11.85 38.63 79.94
N ARG A 11 -11.08 39.59 79.50
CA ARG A 11 -10.16 39.65 78.36
C ARG A 11 -10.57 39.01 77.04
N ARG A 12 -10.80 39.85 76.04
CA ARG A 12 -10.62 39.64 74.65
C ARG A 12 -9.22 39.08 74.39
N SER A 13 -9.16 37.99 73.58
CA SER A 13 -7.99 37.58 72.83
C SER A 13 -8.41 37.44 71.37
N ASP A 14 -7.87 38.32 70.55
CA ASP A 14 -8.05 38.35 69.10
C ASP A 14 -7.39 37.11 68.42
N PRO A 15 -8.06 36.43 67.43
CA PRO A 15 -7.41 35.49 66.57
C PRO A 15 -7.15 36.11 65.18
N VAL A 16 -6.12 36.97 65.11
CA VAL A 16 -5.61 37.47 63.79
C VAL A 16 -4.25 36.85 63.58
N ARG A 17 -4.20 35.58 63.17
CA ARG A 17 -2.97 34.93 62.64
C ARG A 17 -3.18 33.67 61.82
N GLY A 18 -4.35 33.37 61.25
CA GLY A 18 -4.59 32.15 60.52
C GLY A 18 -4.91 32.25 59.01
N THR A 19 -5.18 33.43 58.47
CA THR A 19 -5.75 33.56 57.10
C THR A 19 -4.73 33.85 56.00
N ILE A 20 -3.50 34.25 56.31
CA ILE A 20 -2.50 34.63 55.32
C ILE A 20 -1.85 33.38 54.69
N HIS A 21 -1.68 32.30 55.42
CA HIS A 21 -1.05 31.07 54.92
C HIS A 21 -1.97 30.22 54.02
N ALA A 22 -3.29 30.25 54.19
CA ALA A 22 -4.24 29.52 53.39
C ALA A 22 -4.39 30.06 51.93
N GLY A 23 -4.24 31.38 51.74
CA GLY A 23 -4.26 32.04 50.45
C GLY A 23 -3.05 31.70 49.59
N TRP A 24 -1.86 31.70 50.17
CA TRP A 24 -0.63 31.34 49.48
C TRP A 24 -0.58 29.87 49.09
N LEU A 25 -1.05 28.94 49.92
CA LEU A 25 -1.12 27.52 49.56
C LEU A 25 -2.08 27.26 48.42
N ARG A 26 -3.24 27.91 48.36
CA ARG A 26 -4.20 27.80 47.27
C ARG A 26 -3.63 28.39 45.95
N SER A 27 -2.87 29.48 46.00
CA SER A 27 -2.21 30.06 44.85
C SER A 27 -1.06 29.17 44.34
N LEU A 28 -0.30 28.54 45.25
CA LEU A 28 0.78 27.61 44.91
C LEU A 28 0.24 26.30 44.28
N VAL A 29 -0.84 25.77 44.82
CA VAL A 29 -1.52 24.57 44.26
C VAL A 29 -2.14 24.89 42.90
N GLY A 30 -2.72 26.07 42.72
CA GLY A 30 -3.23 26.54 41.45
C GLY A 30 -2.10 26.69 40.38
N LEU A 31 -0.97 27.22 40.79
CA LEU A 31 0.21 27.38 39.93
C LEU A 31 0.82 26.00 39.54
N LEU A 32 0.89 25.07 40.53
CA LEU A 32 1.35 23.70 40.26
C LEU A 32 0.38 22.94 39.33
N ALA A 33 -0.93 23.12 39.48
CA ALA A 33 -1.94 22.52 38.62
C ALA A 33 -1.85 23.07 37.18
N VAL A 34 -1.58 24.36 36.99
CA VAL A 34 -1.37 24.97 35.65
C VAL A 34 -0.05 24.49 35.02
N LEU A 35 1.01 24.34 35.82
CA LEU A 35 2.30 23.80 35.37
C LEU A 35 2.21 22.30 34.97
N SER A 36 1.40 21.52 35.65
CA SER A 36 1.18 20.12 35.29
C SER A 36 0.31 19.93 34.05
N LEU A 37 -0.57 20.86 33.70
CA LEU A 37 -1.33 20.86 32.46
C LEU A 37 -0.47 21.20 31.23
N ALA A 38 0.60 21.99 31.40
CA ALA A 38 1.51 22.35 30.30
C ALA A 38 2.33 21.15 29.79
N GLY A 39 2.54 20.10 30.59
CA GLY A 39 3.23 18.88 30.18
C GLY A 39 2.39 17.92 29.35
N CYS A 40 1.07 18.05 29.33
CA CYS A 40 0.16 17.12 28.61
C CYS A 40 -0.16 17.56 27.17
N LEU A 41 0.33 18.69 26.67
CA LEU A 41 0.05 19.19 25.31
C LEU A 41 0.95 18.58 24.24
N SER A 42 2.08 17.98 24.61
CA SER A 42 3.07 17.42 23.68
C SER A 42 2.56 16.19 22.90
N PRO A 43 1.89 15.18 23.51
CA PRO A 43 1.43 14.01 22.77
C PRO A 43 0.33 14.30 21.73
N PRO A 44 -0.71 15.14 22.01
CA PRO A 44 -1.74 15.45 21.03
C PRO A 44 -1.22 16.24 19.82
N THR A 45 -0.27 17.18 20.05
CA THR A 45 0.33 17.96 18.97
C THR A 45 1.21 17.09 18.09
N LEU A 46 2.03 16.22 18.67
CA LEU A 46 2.85 15.27 17.92
C LEU A 46 2.00 14.33 17.07
N ASN A 47 0.93 13.79 17.65
CA ASN A 47 0.03 12.87 16.91
C ASN A 47 -0.63 13.59 15.72
N ARG A 48 -1.11 14.83 15.92
CA ARG A 48 -1.69 15.63 14.83
C ARG A 48 -0.66 15.92 13.74
N ALA A 49 0.57 16.28 14.11
CA ALA A 49 1.64 16.55 13.16
C ALA A 49 1.99 15.30 12.35
N VAL A 50 2.15 14.13 12.99
CA VAL A 50 2.46 12.86 12.31
C VAL A 50 1.37 12.51 11.30
N LEU A 51 0.09 12.62 11.66
CA LEU A 51 -1.02 12.33 10.74
C LEU A 51 -1.05 13.33 9.57
N ALA A 52 -0.83 14.62 9.82
CA ALA A 52 -0.80 15.63 8.77
C ALA A 52 0.37 15.42 7.78
N TYR A 53 1.54 15.01 8.28
CA TYR A 53 2.68 14.66 7.40
C TYR A 53 2.42 13.38 6.61
N ASP A 54 1.82 12.36 7.20
CA ASP A 54 1.45 11.12 6.51
C ASP A 54 0.46 11.39 5.38
N GLU A 55 -0.56 12.19 5.64
CA GLU A 55 -1.54 12.64 4.64
C GLU A 55 -0.86 13.42 3.50
N ALA A 56 0.00 14.40 3.84
CA ALA A 56 0.70 15.20 2.84
C ALA A 56 1.65 14.38 1.97
N ILE A 57 2.34 13.37 2.53
CA ILE A 57 3.23 12.48 1.79
C ILE A 57 2.41 11.57 0.87
N THR A 58 1.32 11.01 1.37
CA THR A 58 0.43 10.13 0.59
C THR A 58 -0.20 10.88 -0.58
N ASP A 59 -0.66 12.11 -0.35
CA ASP A 59 -1.16 13.01 -1.39
C ASP A 59 -0.08 13.33 -2.44
N ALA A 60 1.13 13.66 -1.99
CA ALA A 60 2.25 13.94 -2.89
C ALA A 60 2.62 12.74 -3.78
N ILE A 61 2.62 11.52 -3.24
CA ILE A 61 2.86 10.29 -4.01
C ILE A 61 1.74 10.07 -5.03
N SER A 62 0.49 10.27 -4.63
CA SER A 62 -0.68 10.15 -5.51
C SER A 62 -0.61 11.14 -6.68
N LYS A 63 -0.29 12.40 -6.39
CA LYS A 63 -0.09 13.44 -7.41
C LYS A 63 1.10 13.13 -8.32
N GLN A 64 2.20 12.56 -7.81
CA GLN A 64 3.32 12.12 -8.63
C GLN A 64 2.95 10.98 -9.59
N LEU A 65 2.12 10.04 -9.18
CA LEU A 65 1.61 9.00 -10.07
C LEU A 65 0.79 9.60 -11.21
N LEU A 66 -0.17 10.48 -10.89
CA LEU A 66 -0.98 11.16 -11.90
C LEU A 66 -0.16 12.03 -12.86
N ILE A 67 0.81 12.80 -12.36
CA ILE A 67 1.65 13.63 -13.23
C ILE A 67 2.52 12.76 -14.16
N ASN A 68 2.96 11.57 -13.72
CA ASN A 68 3.71 10.66 -14.55
C ASN A 68 2.83 9.93 -15.59
N ILE A 69 1.54 9.72 -15.33
CA ILE A 69 0.58 9.29 -16.36
C ILE A 69 0.38 10.42 -17.39
N ALA A 70 0.24 11.67 -16.94
CA ALA A 70 0.14 12.81 -17.86
C ALA A 70 1.42 13.00 -18.70
N ARG A 71 2.61 12.79 -18.13
CA ARG A 71 3.88 12.77 -18.88
C ARG A 71 3.91 11.66 -19.91
N ALA A 72 3.48 10.44 -19.52
CA ALA A 72 3.39 9.32 -20.44
C ALA A 72 2.43 9.61 -21.62
N HIS A 73 1.30 10.29 -21.37
CA HIS A 73 0.39 10.77 -22.39
C HIS A 73 1.06 11.73 -23.38
N HIS A 74 1.99 12.57 -22.92
CA HIS A 74 2.73 13.52 -23.75
C HIS A 74 4.09 13.00 -24.22
N HIS A 75 4.38 11.69 -24.09
CA HIS A 75 5.66 11.06 -24.44
C HIS A 75 6.87 11.68 -23.71
N GLU A 76 6.66 12.22 -22.51
CA GLU A 76 7.71 12.81 -21.71
C GLU A 76 8.36 11.81 -20.75
N PRO A 77 9.61 12.06 -20.33
CA PRO A 77 10.28 11.24 -19.32
C PRO A 77 9.53 11.25 -17.99
N ILE A 78 9.37 10.08 -17.41
CA ILE A 78 8.82 9.95 -16.05
C ILE A 78 9.87 10.33 -15.01
N HIS A 79 9.42 10.91 -13.90
CA HIS A 79 10.29 11.31 -12.80
C HIS A 79 9.56 11.18 -11.46
N PHE A 80 10.26 10.63 -10.46
CA PHE A 80 9.74 10.48 -9.11
C PHE A 80 10.67 11.12 -8.07
N THR A 81 10.09 11.62 -7.00
CA THR A 81 10.82 12.10 -5.82
C THR A 81 10.31 11.37 -4.58
N GLY A 82 11.22 11.05 -3.68
CA GLY A 82 10.89 10.45 -2.39
C GLY A 82 11.10 11.42 -1.25
N VAL A 83 10.31 11.31 -0.21
CA VAL A 83 10.56 11.97 1.06
C VAL A 83 11.47 11.08 1.88
N ALA A 84 12.74 11.47 2.02
CA ALA A 84 13.74 10.69 2.74
C ALA A 84 13.57 10.83 4.25
N ASN A 85 13.17 12.02 4.70
CA ASN A 85 13.09 12.34 6.11
C ASN A 85 12.15 13.53 6.36
N VAL A 86 11.40 13.46 7.47
CA VAL A 86 10.66 14.59 8.03
C VAL A 86 11.11 14.78 9.46
N ALA A 87 11.78 15.91 9.75
CA ALA A 87 12.13 16.32 11.10
C ALA A 87 11.30 17.55 11.47
N ALA A 88 10.61 17.50 12.59
CA ALA A 88 9.84 18.64 13.09
C ALA A 88 10.45 19.11 14.42
N THR A 89 10.71 20.41 14.52
CA THR A 89 11.08 21.07 15.76
C THR A 89 9.91 21.91 16.23
N PHE A 90 9.50 21.70 17.48
CA PHE A 90 8.40 22.43 18.09
C PHE A 90 8.95 23.48 19.05
N ASP A 91 8.67 24.74 18.78
CA ASP A 91 8.96 25.87 19.66
C ASP A 91 7.73 26.21 20.51
N PHE A 92 7.81 25.93 21.80
CA PHE A 92 6.78 26.29 22.75
C PHE A 92 7.16 27.61 23.44
N ARG A 93 6.42 28.68 23.19
CA ARG A 93 6.62 29.96 23.85
C ARG A 93 5.43 30.29 24.73
N ILE A 94 5.68 30.43 26.03
CA ILE A 94 4.70 30.88 27.00
C ILE A 94 5.13 32.27 27.44
N SER A 95 4.29 33.27 27.21
CA SER A 95 4.49 34.65 27.68
C SER A 95 3.50 34.95 28.81
N ALA A 96 4.02 35.35 29.94
CA ALA A 96 3.23 35.88 31.05
C ALA A 96 3.58 37.35 31.27
N GLY A 97 2.60 38.20 31.17
CA GLY A 97 2.75 39.65 31.42
C GLY A 97 1.61 40.15 32.28
N ALA A 98 1.82 41.27 32.94
CA ALA A 98 0.78 42.02 33.62
C ALA A 98 0.79 43.48 33.11
N THR A 99 -0.34 43.97 32.61
CA THR A 99 -0.51 45.36 32.25
C THR A 99 -1.32 46.09 33.31
N PRO A 100 -0.91 47.29 33.72
CA PRO A 100 -1.74 48.12 34.59
C PRO A 100 -3.02 48.52 33.86
N ALA A 101 -4.18 48.28 34.50
CA ALA A 101 -5.44 48.78 33.97
C ALA A 101 -5.47 50.30 34.00
N LEU A 102 -5.52 50.93 32.83
CA LEU A 102 -5.68 52.39 32.67
C LEU A 102 -7.16 52.74 32.90
N THR A 103 -7.62 52.66 34.14
CA THR A 103 -8.95 53.19 34.50
C THR A 103 -8.86 53.91 35.84
N GLY A 104 -9.06 55.20 35.77
CA GLY A 104 -9.53 56.19 36.76
C GLY A 104 -9.21 55.98 38.26
N GLU A 105 -8.75 56.99 38.82
CA GLU A 105 -8.53 57.52 40.17
C GLU A 105 -8.30 56.58 41.38
N HIS A 106 -8.63 55.30 41.37
CA HIS A 106 -8.41 54.42 42.55
C HIS A 106 -8.08 52.94 42.21
N GLY A 107 -7.38 52.62 41.12
CA GLY A 107 -7.20 51.23 40.72
C GLY A 107 -5.77 50.78 40.51
N ARG A 108 -5.16 50.14 41.51
CA ARG A 108 -3.99 49.28 41.39
C ARG A 108 -4.44 47.85 41.02
N THR A 109 -5.14 47.68 39.95
CA THR A 109 -5.49 46.34 39.45
C THR A 109 -4.56 45.99 38.30
N LEU A 110 -3.73 44.97 38.47
CA LEU A 110 -2.92 44.37 37.44
C LEU A 110 -3.78 43.31 36.72
N VAL A 111 -3.98 43.44 35.43
CA VAL A 111 -4.66 42.45 34.61
C VAL A 111 -3.58 41.48 34.09
N PRO A 112 -3.58 40.23 34.51
CA PRO A 112 -2.62 39.25 33.99
C PRO A 112 -2.96 38.90 32.54
N LEU A 113 -1.97 39.04 31.67
CA LEU A 113 -2.01 38.61 30.26
C LEU A 113 -1.22 37.29 30.16
N PHE A 114 -1.91 36.23 29.79
CA PHE A 114 -1.26 34.97 29.48
C PHE A 114 -1.38 34.73 27.97
N GLY A 115 -0.25 34.55 27.29
CA GLY A 115 -0.17 34.20 25.88
C GLY A 115 0.68 32.97 25.71
N GLY A 116 0.23 32.03 24.90
CA GLY A 116 1.01 30.89 24.47
C GLY A 116 1.02 30.78 22.95
N SER A 117 2.18 30.55 22.36
CA SER A 117 2.30 30.25 20.95
C SER A 117 3.09 28.94 20.77
N ILE A 118 2.62 28.10 19.86
CA ILE A 118 3.32 26.89 19.41
C ILE A 118 3.70 27.16 17.97
N ALA A 119 4.99 27.19 17.68
CA ALA A 119 5.50 27.25 16.32
C ALA A 119 6.12 25.90 15.98
N GLU A 120 5.73 25.37 14.83
CA GLU A 120 6.29 24.16 14.25
C GLU A 120 7.17 24.55 13.07
N ASN A 121 8.41 24.05 13.06
CA ASN A 121 9.38 24.29 12.00
C ASN A 121 9.77 22.93 11.38
N PRO A 122 9.01 22.43 10.41
CA PRO A 122 9.32 21.17 9.74
C PRO A 122 10.51 21.34 8.79
N THR A 123 11.43 20.38 8.85
CA THR A 123 12.48 20.19 7.83
C THR A 123 12.16 18.94 7.06
N ILE A 124 11.85 19.09 5.76
CA ILE A 124 11.52 17.98 4.87
C ILE A 124 12.70 17.79 3.91
N SER A 125 13.25 16.58 3.88
CA SER A 125 14.29 16.19 2.93
C SER A 125 13.64 15.46 1.76
N ILE A 126 13.69 16.07 0.56
CA ILE A 126 13.19 15.53 -0.68
C ILE A 126 14.38 15.05 -1.51
N THR A 127 14.35 13.79 -1.94
CA THR A 127 15.42 13.20 -2.73
C THR A 127 14.85 12.67 -4.05
N PRO A 128 15.45 13.00 -5.21
CA PRO A 128 15.07 12.38 -6.47
C PRO A 128 15.26 10.85 -6.39
N ILE A 129 14.29 10.11 -6.93
CA ILE A 129 14.39 8.67 -7.11
C ILE A 129 14.87 8.46 -8.55
N GLU A 130 16.18 8.32 -8.72
CA GLU A 130 16.83 8.24 -10.02
C GLU A 130 18.05 7.31 -10.00
N GLY A 131 18.72 7.14 -11.12
CA GLY A 131 19.89 6.32 -11.26
C GLY A 131 19.63 4.97 -11.93
N GLU A 132 20.71 4.26 -12.21
CA GLU A 132 20.69 3.01 -12.98
C GLU A 132 19.80 1.94 -12.33
N GLU A 133 19.89 1.79 -11.01
CA GLU A 133 19.15 0.77 -10.26
C GLU A 133 17.64 1.03 -10.30
N PHE A 134 17.21 2.26 -10.12
CA PHE A 134 15.81 2.64 -10.25
C PHE A 134 15.32 2.45 -11.68
N THR A 135 16.10 2.88 -12.67
CA THR A 135 15.75 2.74 -14.08
C THR A 135 15.60 1.27 -14.46
N LYS A 136 16.50 0.39 -14.04
CA LYS A 136 16.38 -1.06 -14.25
C LYS A 136 15.08 -1.61 -13.65
N ARG A 137 14.72 -1.22 -12.44
CA ARG A 137 13.51 -1.71 -11.76
C ARG A 137 12.22 -1.26 -12.41
N ILE A 138 12.16 0.02 -12.79
CA ILE A 138 10.93 0.57 -13.39
C ILE A 138 10.71 0.05 -14.81
N LEU A 139 11.78 -0.35 -15.51
CA LEU A 139 11.73 -0.96 -16.86
C LEU A 139 11.63 -2.48 -16.82
N ALA A 140 11.98 -3.14 -15.74
CA ALA A 140 11.87 -4.59 -15.61
C ALA A 140 10.40 -5.02 -15.53
N PRO A 141 9.97 -6.04 -16.31
CA PRO A 141 8.63 -6.59 -16.19
C PRO A 141 8.40 -7.17 -14.80
N PHE A 142 7.17 -7.08 -14.30
CA PHE A 142 6.76 -7.74 -13.07
C PHE A 142 6.87 -9.26 -13.20
N GLN A 143 7.19 -9.92 -12.11
CA GLN A 143 7.24 -11.37 -12.03
C GLN A 143 5.89 -11.95 -11.58
N GLU A 144 5.62 -13.20 -11.93
CA GLU A 144 4.39 -13.93 -11.56
C GLU A 144 4.09 -13.87 -10.04
N SER A 145 5.13 -13.92 -9.20
CA SER A 145 5.00 -13.86 -7.74
C SER A 145 4.35 -12.57 -7.24
N LYS A 146 4.58 -11.44 -7.92
CA LYS A 146 3.98 -10.15 -7.56
C LYS A 146 2.48 -10.12 -7.89
N LEU A 147 2.09 -10.62 -9.06
CA LEU A 147 0.69 -10.74 -9.46
C LEU A 147 -0.05 -11.67 -8.50
N THR A 148 0.52 -12.83 -8.19
CA THR A 148 -0.10 -13.81 -7.30
C THR A 148 -0.26 -13.28 -5.88
N LEU A 149 0.71 -12.51 -5.38
CA LEU A 149 0.60 -11.86 -4.07
C LEU A 149 -0.64 -10.96 -4.01
N LEU A 150 -0.88 -10.16 -5.05
CA LEU A 150 -2.04 -9.26 -5.12
C LEU A 150 -3.35 -10.04 -5.28
N LEU A 151 -3.36 -11.06 -6.12
CA LEU A 151 -4.54 -11.91 -6.35
C LEU A 151 -4.98 -12.63 -5.07
N ARG A 152 -4.03 -13.15 -4.28
CA ARG A 152 -4.31 -13.76 -2.96
C ARG A 152 -4.82 -12.78 -1.91
N GLN A 153 -4.62 -11.49 -2.10
CA GLN A 153 -5.20 -10.44 -1.26
C GLN A 153 -6.63 -10.04 -1.68
N GLY A 154 -7.20 -10.75 -2.67
CA GLY A 154 -8.56 -10.51 -3.14
C GLY A 154 -8.68 -9.36 -4.15
N VAL A 155 -7.57 -8.97 -4.79
CA VAL A 155 -7.65 -8.01 -5.90
C VAL A 155 -8.37 -8.68 -7.06
N ASP A 156 -9.27 -7.95 -7.71
CA ASP A 156 -10.01 -8.41 -8.87
C ASP A 156 -9.05 -8.76 -10.01
N ILE A 157 -9.19 -9.98 -10.58
CA ILE A 157 -8.30 -10.47 -11.62
C ILE A 157 -8.50 -9.71 -12.94
N ASP A 158 -9.71 -9.19 -13.22
CA ASP A 158 -9.94 -8.35 -14.40
C ASP A 158 -9.07 -7.09 -14.30
N LEU A 159 -9.19 -6.36 -13.19
CA LEU A 159 -8.40 -5.15 -12.96
C LEU A 159 -6.89 -5.43 -12.99
N LEU A 160 -6.48 -6.51 -12.31
CA LEU A 160 -5.08 -6.89 -12.19
C LEU A 160 -4.45 -7.22 -13.55
N LEU A 161 -5.11 -8.05 -14.37
CA LEU A 161 -4.61 -8.43 -15.69
C LEU A 161 -4.67 -7.29 -16.70
N ARG A 162 -5.72 -6.47 -16.70
CA ARG A 162 -5.79 -5.28 -17.57
C ARG A 162 -4.63 -4.34 -17.32
N LEU A 163 -4.28 -4.11 -16.07
CA LEU A 163 -3.17 -3.22 -15.73
C LEU A 163 -1.80 -3.89 -15.95
N MET A 164 -1.62 -5.12 -15.46
CA MET A 164 -0.31 -5.76 -15.43
C MET A 164 0.04 -6.55 -16.68
N ALA A 165 -0.91 -7.11 -17.44
CA ALA A 165 -0.61 -7.91 -18.60
C ALA A 165 -0.62 -7.09 -19.89
N LYS A 166 0.42 -7.24 -20.71
CA LYS A 166 0.52 -6.62 -22.05
C LYS A 166 0.03 -7.50 -23.18
N GLU A 167 0.03 -8.82 -22.96
CA GLU A 167 -0.22 -9.82 -23.99
C GLU A 167 -0.76 -11.09 -23.35
N LEU A 168 -1.74 -11.69 -24.00
CA LEU A 168 -2.25 -13.02 -23.73
C LEU A 168 -1.74 -13.96 -24.84
N ARG A 169 -1.27 -15.13 -24.48
CA ARG A 169 -0.90 -16.20 -25.41
C ARG A 169 -1.76 -17.40 -25.14
N LEU A 170 -2.57 -17.79 -26.12
CA LEU A 170 -3.40 -18.99 -26.05
C LEU A 170 -2.74 -20.14 -26.77
N LYS A 171 -2.78 -21.33 -26.16
CA LYS A 171 -2.36 -22.57 -26.78
C LYS A 171 -3.57 -23.27 -27.38
N HIS A 172 -3.56 -23.49 -28.66
CA HIS A 172 -4.60 -24.22 -29.37
C HIS A 172 -3.99 -25.25 -30.31
N LYS A 173 -4.29 -26.54 -30.11
CA LYS A 173 -3.81 -27.67 -30.94
C LYS A 173 -2.30 -27.69 -31.22
N GLY A 174 -1.50 -27.25 -30.25
CA GLY A 174 -0.04 -27.22 -30.38
C GLY A 174 0.52 -25.91 -30.95
N GLU A 175 -0.32 -25.02 -31.42
CA GLU A 175 0.06 -23.67 -31.84
C GLU A 175 -0.18 -22.66 -30.72
N GLU A 176 0.61 -21.59 -30.72
CA GLU A 176 0.49 -20.48 -29.76
C GLU A 176 0.13 -19.21 -30.52
N VAL A 177 -0.98 -18.58 -30.14
CA VAL A 177 -1.45 -17.32 -30.74
C VAL A 177 -1.40 -16.23 -29.68
N ALA A 178 -0.78 -15.10 -30.03
CA ALA A 178 -0.64 -13.94 -29.16
C ALA A 178 -1.73 -12.90 -29.44
N TYR A 179 -2.32 -12.36 -28.37
CA TYR A 179 -3.36 -11.33 -28.36
C TYR A 179 -2.91 -10.17 -27.49
N ARG A 180 -2.78 -8.99 -28.08
CA ARG A 180 -2.28 -7.82 -27.37
C ARG A 180 -3.37 -7.16 -26.53
N ASN A 181 -2.99 -6.69 -25.35
CA ASN A 181 -3.82 -5.80 -24.55
C ASN A 181 -3.58 -4.35 -24.99
N SER A 182 -4.06 -4.02 -26.19
CA SER A 182 -3.97 -2.70 -26.82
C SER A 182 -5.21 -2.50 -27.69
N PRO A 183 -6.10 -1.54 -27.38
CA PRO A 183 -7.33 -1.29 -28.12
C PRO A 183 -7.15 -1.01 -29.61
N SER A 184 -5.98 -0.51 -30.03
CA SER A 184 -5.62 -0.34 -31.46
C SER A 184 -5.47 -1.68 -32.21
N ASP A 185 -5.15 -2.77 -31.51
CA ASP A 185 -5.21 -4.14 -32.03
C ASP A 185 -6.57 -4.75 -31.67
N LYS A 186 -7.60 -4.42 -32.45
CA LYS A 186 -8.99 -4.72 -32.10
C LYS A 186 -9.23 -6.21 -31.84
N ASP A 187 -8.77 -7.09 -32.71
CA ASP A 187 -8.99 -8.53 -32.57
C ASP A 187 -8.21 -9.11 -31.37
N GLY A 188 -7.00 -8.60 -31.17
CA GLY A 188 -6.15 -8.94 -30.02
C GLY A 188 -6.78 -8.50 -28.71
N TYR A 189 -7.24 -7.24 -28.66
CA TYR A 189 -7.87 -6.67 -27.47
C TYR A 189 -9.20 -7.37 -27.13
N ASP A 190 -10.04 -7.63 -28.11
CA ASP A 190 -11.31 -8.35 -27.92
C ASP A 190 -11.09 -9.72 -27.29
N MET A 191 -10.15 -10.50 -27.83
CA MET A 191 -9.83 -11.83 -27.29
C MET A 191 -9.21 -11.74 -25.91
N PHE A 192 -8.27 -10.81 -25.70
CA PHE A 192 -7.68 -10.55 -24.38
C PHE A 192 -8.78 -10.27 -23.36
N ARG A 193 -9.67 -9.31 -23.63
CA ARG A 193 -10.77 -8.94 -22.73
C ARG A 193 -11.72 -10.08 -22.44
N LYS A 194 -12.12 -10.87 -23.46
CA LYS A 194 -12.99 -12.04 -23.27
C LYS A 194 -12.41 -13.07 -22.33
N VAL A 195 -11.10 -13.37 -22.46
CA VAL A 195 -10.45 -14.33 -21.58
C VAL A 195 -10.31 -13.78 -20.17
N VAL A 196 -9.98 -12.50 -20.01
CA VAL A 196 -9.88 -11.86 -18.71
C VAL A 196 -11.24 -11.83 -18.01
N LEU A 197 -12.33 -11.50 -18.71
CA LEU A 197 -13.70 -11.58 -18.18
C LEU A 197 -14.11 -13.03 -17.80
N HIS A 198 -13.60 -14.01 -18.53
CA HIS A 198 -13.85 -15.42 -18.18
C HIS A 198 -13.19 -15.79 -16.86
N LEU A 199 -11.94 -15.38 -16.64
CA LEU A 199 -11.26 -15.59 -15.37
C LEU A 199 -11.91 -14.81 -14.22
N SER A 200 -12.39 -13.58 -14.47
CA SER A 200 -13.14 -12.78 -13.50
C SER A 200 -14.43 -13.50 -13.08
N ALA A 201 -15.21 -14.02 -14.02
CA ALA A 201 -16.42 -14.79 -13.70
C ALA A 201 -16.13 -16.02 -12.82
N ILE A 202 -14.98 -16.70 -13.02
CA ILE A 202 -14.55 -17.83 -12.19
C ILE A 202 -14.14 -17.33 -10.80
N GLN A 203 -13.48 -16.17 -10.70
CA GLN A 203 -13.12 -15.55 -9.41
C GLN A 203 -14.36 -15.10 -8.63
N ASP A 204 -15.33 -14.47 -9.29
CA ASP A 204 -16.59 -14.00 -8.67
C ASP A 204 -17.35 -15.15 -8.00
N ALA A 205 -17.26 -16.36 -8.60
CA ALA A 205 -17.84 -17.58 -8.05
C ALA A 205 -16.96 -18.28 -7.01
N ASN A 206 -15.79 -17.73 -6.64
CA ASN A 206 -14.79 -18.32 -5.73
C ASN A 206 -14.24 -19.67 -6.20
N HIS A 207 -14.11 -19.87 -7.51
CA HIS A 207 -13.56 -21.08 -8.12
C HIS A 207 -12.21 -20.85 -8.81
N LEU A 208 -11.59 -19.68 -8.64
CA LEU A 208 -10.28 -19.37 -9.19
C LEU A 208 -9.19 -19.62 -8.15
N TYR A 209 -8.22 -20.44 -8.52
CA TYR A 209 -7.04 -20.76 -7.72
C TYR A 209 -5.81 -20.14 -8.36
N ALA A 210 -4.96 -19.51 -7.57
CA ALA A 210 -3.66 -18.98 -7.98
C ALA A 210 -2.58 -19.51 -7.03
N GLU A 211 -2.17 -20.74 -7.28
CA GLU A 211 -1.36 -21.51 -6.36
C GLU A 211 -0.05 -21.96 -7.00
N ALA A 212 1.00 -22.04 -6.16
CA ALA A 212 2.23 -22.66 -6.57
C ALA A 212 2.04 -24.18 -6.69
N LEU A 213 2.53 -24.74 -7.79
CA LEU A 213 2.56 -26.19 -7.99
C LEU A 213 3.54 -26.80 -6.99
N THR A 214 3.04 -27.41 -5.93
CA THR A 214 3.87 -28.10 -4.94
C THR A 214 4.06 -29.56 -5.32
N PHE A 215 5.30 -30.03 -5.30
CA PHE A 215 5.64 -31.43 -5.57
C PHE A 215 6.88 -31.82 -4.77
N GLU A 216 7.11 -33.13 -4.66
CA GLU A 216 8.24 -33.69 -3.94
C GLU A 216 9.35 -34.04 -4.93
N ARG A 217 10.55 -33.51 -4.74
CA ARG A 217 11.75 -33.98 -5.42
C ARG A 217 12.43 -35.05 -4.57
N THR A 218 12.82 -36.13 -5.25
CA THR A 218 13.46 -37.27 -4.62
C THR A 218 14.84 -37.49 -5.24
N TRP A 219 15.83 -37.71 -4.39
CA TRP A 219 17.19 -38.10 -4.80
C TRP A 219 17.57 -39.36 -4.08
N THR A 220 18.31 -40.23 -4.74
CA THR A 220 18.85 -41.45 -4.14
C THR A 220 20.38 -41.34 -4.15
N ILE A 221 21.00 -41.49 -2.99
CA ILE A 221 22.47 -41.44 -2.84
C ILE A 221 22.94 -42.73 -2.12
N PRO A 222 24.12 -43.29 -2.47
CA PRO A 222 24.68 -44.42 -1.75
C PRO A 222 25.02 -44.04 -0.29
N ALA A 223 24.68 -44.92 0.67
CA ALA A 223 24.89 -44.66 2.08
C ALA A 223 26.37 -44.52 2.41
N GLU A 224 27.25 -45.22 1.71
CA GLU A 224 28.70 -45.18 1.85
C GLU A 224 29.32 -43.85 1.40
N SER A 225 28.60 -43.05 0.60
CA SER A 225 29.12 -41.74 0.14
C SER A 225 28.82 -40.59 1.11
N VAL A 226 28.13 -40.87 2.23
CA VAL A 226 27.69 -39.83 3.18
C VAL A 226 28.49 -39.95 4.48
N THR A 227 29.21 -38.90 4.85
CA THR A 227 29.86 -38.78 6.17
C THR A 227 28.82 -38.41 7.25
N ALA A 228 29.15 -38.61 8.53
CA ALA A 228 28.27 -38.24 9.64
C ALA A 228 27.92 -36.75 9.65
N GLU A 229 28.89 -35.88 9.34
CA GLU A 229 28.69 -34.42 9.24
C GLU A 229 27.82 -34.09 8.03
N GLY A 230 28.05 -34.76 6.88
CA GLY A 230 27.24 -34.60 5.69
C GLY A 230 25.80 -35.04 5.92
N PHE A 231 25.54 -36.12 6.67
CA PHE A 231 24.24 -36.59 7.04
C PHE A 231 23.48 -35.55 7.89
N ALA A 232 24.12 -34.97 8.90
CA ALA A 232 23.53 -33.93 9.74
C ALA A 232 23.13 -32.67 8.93
N ALA A 233 23.93 -32.30 7.93
CA ALA A 233 23.60 -31.20 7.02
C ALA A 233 22.40 -31.52 6.10
N LEU A 234 22.32 -32.75 5.61
CA LEU A 234 21.21 -33.21 4.77
C LEU A 234 19.90 -33.30 5.56
N GLU A 235 19.93 -33.76 6.82
CA GLU A 235 18.76 -33.89 7.70
C GLU A 235 18.06 -32.53 7.95
N GLN A 236 18.82 -31.44 7.94
CA GLN A 236 18.26 -30.10 8.08
C GLN A 236 17.42 -29.64 6.87
N GLN A 237 17.64 -30.24 5.69
CA GLN A 237 17.04 -29.77 4.44
C GLN A 237 16.12 -30.79 3.77
N TYR A 238 16.26 -32.08 4.10
CA TYR A 238 15.59 -33.20 3.44
C TYR A 238 14.97 -34.15 4.45
N LEU A 239 13.86 -34.75 4.05
CA LEU A 239 13.34 -35.95 4.71
C LEU A 239 14.13 -37.14 4.20
N ILE A 240 14.86 -37.81 5.11
CA ILE A 240 15.77 -38.87 4.76
C ILE A 240 15.14 -40.21 5.15
N THR A 241 15.14 -41.17 4.21
CA THR A 241 14.72 -42.54 4.45
C THR A 241 15.84 -43.50 4.01
N TYR A 242 16.30 -44.35 4.91
CA TYR A 242 17.30 -45.36 4.58
C TYR A 242 16.62 -46.61 3.99
N GLN A 243 17.14 -47.10 2.87
CA GLN A 243 16.72 -48.34 2.24
C GLN A 243 17.79 -49.42 2.42
N SER A 244 17.53 -50.36 3.30
CA SER A 244 18.51 -51.42 3.67
C SER A 244 18.87 -52.36 2.53
N GLU A 245 17.92 -52.63 1.65
CA GLU A 245 18.10 -53.57 0.52
C GLU A 245 19.10 -53.05 -0.51
N THR A 246 19.05 -51.74 -0.79
CA THR A 246 19.92 -51.07 -1.78
C THR A 246 21.08 -50.35 -1.15
N ARG A 247 21.17 -50.25 0.19
CA ARG A 247 22.14 -49.47 0.96
C ARG A 247 22.17 -47.99 0.50
N THR A 248 21.01 -47.41 0.28
CA THR A 248 20.89 -46.02 -0.19
C THR A 248 20.05 -45.17 0.76
N TYR A 249 20.36 -43.88 0.80
CA TYR A 249 19.44 -42.89 1.37
C TYR A 249 18.57 -42.31 0.27
N THR A 250 17.27 -42.28 0.51
CA THR A 250 16.29 -41.56 -0.29
C THR A 250 16.04 -40.21 0.39
N LEU A 251 16.46 -39.14 -0.26
CA LEU A 251 16.28 -37.75 0.18
C LEU A 251 15.03 -37.21 -0.49
N ARG A 252 14.10 -36.69 0.29
CA ARG A 252 12.87 -36.08 -0.21
C ARG A 252 12.77 -34.64 0.26
N LYS A 253 12.44 -33.73 -0.65
CA LYS A 253 12.26 -32.31 -0.35
C LYS A 253 11.01 -31.80 -1.05
N PRO A 254 10.03 -31.21 -0.30
CA PRO A 254 8.94 -30.50 -0.91
C PRO A 254 9.48 -29.25 -1.62
N VAL A 255 9.09 -29.05 -2.86
CA VAL A 255 9.51 -27.92 -3.70
C VAL A 255 8.26 -27.16 -4.11
N SER A 256 8.32 -25.85 -3.99
CA SER A 256 7.33 -24.95 -4.56
C SER A 256 7.77 -24.60 -5.98
N GLY A 257 6.95 -24.99 -6.95
CA GLY A 257 7.18 -24.74 -8.38
C GLY A 257 6.58 -23.41 -8.84
N ARG A 258 6.38 -23.31 -10.16
CA ARG A 258 5.74 -22.18 -10.82
C ARG A 258 4.30 -22.02 -10.36
N ILE A 259 3.79 -20.83 -10.43
CA ILE A 259 2.41 -20.50 -10.08
C ILE A 259 1.52 -20.75 -11.29
N LEU A 260 0.35 -21.34 -11.04
CA LEU A 260 -0.64 -21.62 -12.07
C LEU A 260 -2.00 -21.06 -11.64
N ILE A 261 -2.66 -20.36 -12.55
CA ILE A 261 -4.04 -19.90 -12.36
C ILE A 261 -4.97 -20.97 -12.92
N THR A 262 -5.89 -21.49 -12.11
CA THR A 262 -6.75 -22.63 -12.50
C THR A 262 -8.19 -22.45 -11.99
N ASN A 263 -9.13 -23.20 -12.59
CA ASN A 263 -10.49 -23.35 -12.10
C ASN A 263 -10.70 -24.63 -11.24
N TYR A 264 -9.61 -25.23 -10.82
CA TYR A 264 -9.56 -26.40 -9.94
C TYR A 264 -8.42 -26.24 -8.93
N ASP A 265 -8.50 -26.94 -7.79
CA ASP A 265 -7.41 -26.94 -6.82
C ASP A 265 -6.24 -27.79 -7.34
N PRO A 266 -5.07 -27.17 -7.65
CA PRO A 266 -3.91 -27.92 -8.16
C PRO A 266 -3.36 -28.97 -7.17
N ALA A 267 -3.63 -28.81 -5.86
CA ALA A 267 -3.20 -29.78 -4.86
C ALA A 267 -3.89 -31.14 -5.01
N THR A 268 -5.06 -31.18 -5.65
CA THR A 268 -5.82 -32.42 -5.91
C THR A 268 -5.25 -33.26 -7.06
N LEU A 269 -4.38 -32.67 -7.89
CA LEU A 269 -3.75 -33.36 -9.00
C LEU A 269 -2.71 -34.40 -8.53
N PRO A 270 -2.52 -35.50 -9.29
CA PRO A 270 -1.40 -36.39 -9.06
C PRO A 270 -0.03 -35.69 -9.10
N ALA A 271 0.92 -36.14 -8.28
CA ALA A 271 2.25 -35.52 -8.20
C ALA A 271 2.95 -35.44 -9.57
N ALA A 272 2.86 -36.48 -10.40
CA ALA A 272 3.44 -36.51 -11.73
C ALA A 272 2.84 -35.44 -12.66
N GLU A 273 1.57 -35.13 -12.52
CA GLU A 273 0.91 -34.10 -13.31
C GLU A 273 1.33 -32.71 -12.85
N ARG A 274 1.44 -32.48 -11.54
CA ARG A 274 1.97 -31.22 -11.00
C ARG A 274 3.41 -30.95 -11.47
N VAL A 275 4.26 -31.99 -11.51
CA VAL A 275 5.62 -31.89 -12.04
C VAL A 275 5.59 -31.50 -13.52
N ARG A 276 4.78 -32.16 -14.34
CA ARG A 276 4.65 -31.86 -15.78
C ARG A 276 4.17 -30.43 -16.04
N LEU A 277 3.17 -29.97 -15.28
CA LEU A 277 2.67 -28.58 -15.37
C LEU A 277 3.76 -27.57 -14.98
N HIS A 278 4.50 -27.88 -13.91
CA HIS A 278 5.65 -27.06 -13.50
C HIS A 278 6.72 -26.99 -14.59
N GLU A 279 7.14 -28.11 -15.14
CA GLU A 279 8.15 -28.17 -16.20
C GLU A 279 7.72 -27.37 -17.44
N THR A 280 6.44 -27.45 -17.80
CA THR A 280 5.88 -26.66 -18.89
C THR A 280 5.90 -25.17 -18.60
N ALA A 281 5.54 -24.75 -17.38
CA ALA A 281 5.54 -23.37 -16.97
C ALA A 281 6.97 -22.82 -16.77
N ASP A 282 7.91 -23.66 -16.30
CA ASP A 282 9.30 -23.28 -16.04
C ASP A 282 10.11 -23.01 -17.31
N GLN A 283 9.65 -23.52 -18.46
CA GLN A 283 10.19 -23.15 -19.77
C GLN A 283 9.84 -21.70 -20.16
N ARG A 284 8.90 -21.07 -19.47
CA ARG A 284 8.50 -19.69 -19.73
C ARG A 284 9.33 -18.71 -18.89
N PRO A 285 9.51 -17.48 -19.37
CA PRO A 285 10.10 -16.41 -18.57
C PRO A 285 9.32 -16.19 -17.26
N VAL A 286 9.99 -15.72 -16.21
CA VAL A 286 9.39 -15.47 -14.88
C VAL A 286 8.32 -14.36 -14.87
N ASN A 287 8.24 -13.59 -15.93
CA ASN A 287 7.21 -12.58 -16.15
C ASN A 287 6.01 -13.08 -16.99
N ASP A 288 5.98 -14.36 -17.31
CA ASP A 288 4.81 -15.01 -17.93
C ASP A 288 4.06 -15.79 -16.85
N VAL A 289 2.76 -15.52 -16.70
CA VAL A 289 1.87 -16.16 -15.71
C VAL A 289 1.01 -17.17 -16.44
N SER A 290 1.23 -18.44 -16.15
CA SER A 290 0.51 -19.53 -16.80
C SER A 290 -0.88 -19.73 -16.20
N PHE A 291 -1.84 -20.10 -17.04
CA PHE A 291 -3.18 -20.50 -16.61
C PHE A 291 -3.68 -21.76 -17.36
N ASP A 292 -4.55 -22.52 -16.67
CA ASP A 292 -5.12 -23.77 -17.18
C ASP A 292 -6.57 -23.91 -16.68
N ILE A 293 -7.53 -23.65 -17.56
CA ILE A 293 -8.96 -23.76 -17.30
C ILE A 293 -9.47 -25.04 -17.94
N ARG A 294 -9.96 -25.96 -17.15
CA ARG A 294 -10.36 -27.30 -17.59
C ARG A 294 -11.86 -27.50 -17.61
N ALA A 295 -12.32 -28.32 -18.57
CA ALA A 295 -13.66 -28.82 -18.58
C ALA A 295 -13.93 -29.66 -17.30
N GLY A 296 -15.22 -29.73 -16.89
CA GLY A 296 -15.63 -30.47 -15.70
C GLY A 296 -15.51 -29.69 -14.38
N HIS A 297 -15.01 -28.47 -14.40
CA HIS A 297 -14.97 -27.52 -13.30
C HIS A 297 -15.76 -26.26 -13.64
N PHE A 298 -16.05 -25.42 -12.68
CA PHE A 298 -16.77 -24.16 -12.92
C PHE A 298 -16.04 -23.30 -13.97
N GLY A 299 -16.76 -22.77 -14.96
CA GLY A 299 -16.18 -22.05 -16.11
C GLY A 299 -15.54 -22.97 -17.16
N GLY A 300 -15.59 -24.28 -17.01
CA GLY A 300 -15.02 -25.26 -17.94
C GLY A 300 -15.76 -25.42 -19.25
N GLU A 301 -16.85 -24.71 -19.49
CA GLU A 301 -17.55 -24.62 -20.78
C GLU A 301 -16.69 -23.97 -21.85
N TRP A 302 -15.71 -23.18 -21.42
CA TRP A 302 -14.67 -22.64 -22.28
C TRP A 302 -13.29 -23.03 -21.73
N PRO A 303 -12.81 -24.24 -22.01
CA PRO A 303 -11.48 -24.66 -21.57
C PRO A 303 -10.40 -23.88 -22.30
N LEU A 304 -9.48 -23.32 -21.53
CA LEU A 304 -8.42 -22.43 -22.01
C LEU A 304 -7.09 -22.77 -21.37
N GLN A 305 -6.03 -22.74 -22.15
CA GLN A 305 -4.67 -22.86 -21.66
C GLN A 305 -3.78 -21.80 -22.28
N GLY A 306 -2.93 -21.17 -21.49
CA GLY A 306 -2.07 -20.13 -22.02
C GLY A 306 -1.24 -19.44 -20.94
N ASP A 307 -0.70 -18.26 -21.35
CA ASP A 307 0.16 -17.48 -20.49
C ASP A 307 -0.15 -15.98 -20.69
N PHE A 308 -0.17 -15.21 -19.58
CA PHE A 308 -0.18 -13.75 -19.62
C PHE A 308 1.23 -13.22 -19.46
N ARG A 309 1.68 -12.40 -20.38
CA ARG A 309 2.96 -11.69 -20.29
C ARG A 309 2.81 -10.36 -19.58
N LEU A 310 3.52 -10.18 -18.47
CA LEU A 310 3.41 -9.00 -17.64
C LEU A 310 4.19 -7.80 -18.21
N ARG A 311 3.70 -6.61 -17.87
CA ARG A 311 4.31 -5.29 -18.14
C ARG A 311 5.34 -4.94 -17.05
N SER A 312 6.22 -3.98 -17.38
CA SER A 312 6.96 -3.19 -16.40
C SER A 312 6.08 -2.05 -15.86
N PHE A 313 6.48 -1.43 -14.76
CA PHE A 313 5.75 -0.29 -14.22
C PHE A 313 5.70 0.89 -15.20
N ASN A 314 6.81 1.19 -15.87
CA ASN A 314 6.84 2.20 -16.93
C ASN A 314 5.84 1.89 -18.07
N ALA A 315 5.74 0.62 -18.48
CA ALA A 315 4.79 0.22 -19.51
C ALA A 315 3.32 0.32 -19.05
N MET A 316 3.05 0.23 -17.74
CA MET A 316 1.71 0.48 -17.20
C MET A 316 1.35 1.97 -17.26
N LEU A 317 2.28 2.86 -16.89
CA LEU A 317 2.07 4.31 -17.01
C LEU A 317 1.82 4.73 -18.46
N ASN A 318 2.60 4.17 -19.41
CA ASN A 318 2.39 4.41 -20.84
C ASN A 318 1.02 3.89 -21.30
N PHE A 319 0.61 2.71 -20.89
CA PHE A 319 -0.71 2.17 -21.20
C PHE A 319 -1.83 3.09 -20.72
N LEU A 320 -1.77 3.54 -19.46
CA LEU A 320 -2.77 4.45 -18.90
C LEU A 320 -2.74 5.84 -19.56
N GLY A 321 -1.55 6.34 -19.91
CA GLY A 321 -1.41 7.61 -20.61
C GLY A 321 -2.02 7.56 -22.02
N HIS A 322 -1.73 6.52 -22.81
CA HIS A 322 -2.28 6.35 -24.16
C HIS A 322 -3.78 6.02 -24.15
N ALA A 323 -4.27 5.31 -23.15
CA ALA A 323 -5.69 5.00 -23.01
C ALA A 323 -6.56 6.25 -22.82
N ALA A 324 -5.97 7.39 -22.44
CA ALA A 324 -6.69 8.65 -22.28
C ALA A 324 -7.14 9.26 -23.64
N ASP A 325 -6.42 8.99 -24.74
CA ASP A 325 -6.68 9.60 -26.05
C ASP A 325 -6.40 8.64 -27.23
N GLU A 326 -5.14 8.22 -27.42
CA GLU A 326 -4.66 7.57 -28.64
C GLU A 326 -5.13 6.11 -28.80
N ASP A 327 -5.19 5.37 -27.69
CA ASP A 327 -5.52 3.94 -27.65
C ASP A 327 -6.66 3.69 -26.65
N ARG A 328 -7.78 4.39 -26.90
CA ARG A 328 -8.90 4.43 -25.96
C ARG A 328 -9.60 3.07 -25.85
N GLU A 329 -9.73 2.59 -24.63
CA GLU A 329 -10.44 1.35 -24.33
C GLU A 329 -11.94 1.47 -24.69
N TYR A 330 -12.53 0.36 -25.13
CA TYR A 330 -13.94 0.27 -25.50
C TYR A 330 -14.59 -0.96 -24.85
N ALA A 331 -15.92 -0.97 -24.81
CA ALA A 331 -16.71 -2.05 -24.22
C ALA A 331 -16.53 -3.34 -25.04
N VAL A 332 -16.17 -4.43 -24.38
CA VAL A 332 -16.08 -5.78 -24.96
C VAL A 332 -17.06 -6.68 -24.22
N GLU A 333 -17.97 -7.32 -24.97
CA GLU A 333 -18.88 -8.30 -24.43
C GLU A 333 -18.15 -9.60 -24.05
N LYS A 334 -18.60 -10.23 -22.96
CA LYS A 334 -18.07 -11.54 -22.56
C LYS A 334 -18.39 -12.61 -23.60
N ASP A 335 -17.59 -13.65 -23.69
CA ASP A 335 -17.87 -14.82 -24.52
C ASP A 335 -19.16 -15.52 -24.02
N ALA A 336 -19.94 -16.09 -24.94
CA ALA A 336 -21.21 -16.75 -24.61
C ALA A 336 -21.04 -17.93 -23.62
N ARG A 337 -19.86 -18.55 -23.58
CA ARG A 337 -19.51 -19.65 -22.67
C ARG A 337 -19.06 -19.17 -21.30
N THR A 338 -18.84 -17.87 -21.13
CA THR A 338 -18.41 -17.27 -19.86
C THR A 338 -19.60 -17.15 -18.92
N PRO A 339 -19.49 -17.61 -17.66
CA PRO A 339 -20.50 -17.41 -16.64
C PRO A 339 -20.84 -15.92 -16.43
N PRO A 340 -21.89 -15.58 -15.67
CA PRO A 340 -22.14 -14.19 -15.28
C PRO A 340 -20.93 -13.56 -14.63
N VAL A 341 -20.59 -12.33 -15.00
CA VAL A 341 -19.56 -11.49 -14.38
C VAL A 341 -20.22 -10.44 -13.49
N ALA A 342 -19.62 -10.12 -12.36
CA ALA A 342 -20.15 -9.11 -11.45
C ALA A 342 -20.05 -7.69 -12.04
N GLU A 343 -18.91 -7.38 -12.64
CA GLU A 343 -18.63 -6.06 -13.22
C GLU A 343 -17.88 -6.20 -14.57
N ASN A 344 -18.17 -5.31 -15.52
CA ASN A 344 -17.41 -5.20 -16.78
C ASN A 344 -17.20 -3.72 -17.12
N PRO A 345 -16.32 -3.02 -16.40
CA PRO A 345 -16.00 -1.62 -16.68
C PRO A 345 -15.35 -1.45 -18.05
N VAL A 346 -15.69 -0.37 -18.76
CA VAL A 346 -15.10 -0.08 -20.07
C VAL A 346 -13.60 0.19 -19.93
N HIS A 347 -13.23 1.04 -18.98
CA HIS A 347 -11.84 1.48 -18.78
C HIS A 347 -11.15 0.75 -17.64
N THR A 348 -9.88 0.45 -17.80
CA THR A 348 -9.01 -0.04 -16.70
C THR A 348 -8.94 0.99 -15.58
N MET A 349 -8.80 2.26 -15.96
CA MET A 349 -8.90 3.41 -15.07
C MET A 349 -9.36 4.61 -15.90
N ASP A 350 -10.49 5.19 -15.55
CA ASP A 350 -11.05 6.32 -16.28
C ASP A 350 -10.38 7.62 -15.84
N LEU A 351 -9.61 8.22 -16.76
CA LEU A 351 -8.89 9.48 -16.59
C LEU A 351 -9.65 10.61 -17.27
N LEU A 352 -9.95 11.64 -16.51
CA LEU A 352 -10.53 12.87 -17.01
C LEU A 352 -9.43 13.85 -17.38
N ILE A 353 -9.53 14.45 -18.57
CA ILE A 353 -8.67 15.55 -19.02
C ILE A 353 -9.56 16.79 -19.18
N LEU A 354 -9.39 17.75 -18.26
CA LEU A 354 -10.29 18.89 -18.10
C LEU A 354 -9.56 20.21 -18.29
N ASP A 355 -10.24 21.20 -18.86
CA ASP A 355 -9.70 22.56 -19.00
C ASP A 355 -9.99 23.43 -17.76
N HIS A 356 -10.74 22.93 -16.80
CA HIS A 356 -11.09 23.57 -15.53
C HIS A 356 -10.72 22.70 -14.34
N THR A 357 -10.68 23.30 -13.15
CA THR A 357 -10.41 22.56 -11.92
C THR A 357 -11.53 21.56 -11.65
N PRO A 358 -11.23 20.27 -11.42
CA PRO A 358 -12.23 19.28 -11.09
C PRO A 358 -12.83 19.49 -9.68
N ASP A 359 -13.99 18.89 -9.43
CA ASP A 359 -14.71 19.01 -8.16
C ASP A 359 -13.95 18.32 -6.99
N GLU A 360 -13.16 17.27 -7.29
CA GLU A 360 -12.30 16.59 -6.30
C GLU A 360 -10.82 16.89 -6.60
N PRO A 361 -10.27 18.05 -6.15
CA PRO A 361 -8.91 18.47 -6.49
C PRO A 361 -7.80 17.57 -5.92
N ASP A 362 -8.09 16.77 -4.89
CA ASP A 362 -7.11 15.91 -4.24
C ASP A 362 -6.61 14.78 -5.15
N LEU A 363 -7.44 14.35 -6.10
CA LEU A 363 -7.09 13.34 -7.10
C LEU A 363 -6.79 13.94 -8.47
N ALA A 364 -6.34 15.18 -8.53
CA ALA A 364 -6.06 15.90 -9.76
C ALA A 364 -4.68 16.56 -9.77
N VAL A 365 -4.08 16.65 -10.97
CA VAL A 365 -2.84 17.39 -11.22
C VAL A 365 -2.98 18.24 -12.48
N LYS A 366 -2.33 19.40 -12.48
CA LYS A 366 -2.27 20.26 -13.67
C LYS A 366 -0.99 19.97 -14.48
N SER A 367 -1.16 19.65 -15.75
CA SER A 367 -0.07 19.43 -16.68
C SER A 367 -0.45 20.03 -18.05
N HIS A 368 0.49 20.72 -18.74
CA HIS A 368 0.28 21.32 -20.05
C HIS A 368 -1.00 22.18 -20.17
N GLY A 369 -1.32 22.92 -19.09
CA GLY A 369 -2.49 23.78 -19.03
C GLY A 369 -3.81 23.09 -18.71
N ARG A 370 -3.87 21.75 -18.76
CA ARG A 370 -5.06 20.92 -18.48
C ARG A 370 -4.95 20.20 -17.14
N TYR A 371 -6.09 19.81 -16.57
CA TYR A 371 -6.13 18.98 -15.37
C TYR A 371 -6.33 17.52 -15.73
N TYR A 372 -5.48 16.67 -15.14
CA TYR A 372 -5.60 15.22 -15.17
C TYR A 372 -6.17 14.75 -13.84
N ALA A 373 -7.28 14.06 -13.88
CA ALA A 373 -7.96 13.59 -12.69
C ALA A 373 -8.46 12.17 -12.88
N ILE A 374 -8.60 11.42 -11.78
CA ILE A 374 -9.27 10.15 -11.79
C ILE A 374 -10.77 10.42 -11.70
N ASN A 375 -11.57 9.73 -12.53
CA ASN A 375 -13.01 9.82 -12.41
C ASN A 375 -13.49 9.14 -11.11
N ALA A 376 -13.53 9.93 -10.03
CA ALA A 376 -13.93 9.48 -8.70
C ALA A 376 -15.45 9.55 -8.47
N THR A 377 -16.23 9.92 -9.50
CA THR A 377 -17.69 10.06 -9.48
C THR A 377 -18.38 9.04 -10.38
N GLY A 378 -19.68 8.86 -10.22
CA GLY A 378 -20.47 7.96 -11.05
C GLY A 378 -20.37 6.47 -10.68
N PRO A 379 -20.95 5.58 -11.49
CA PRO A 379 -21.11 4.16 -11.16
C PRO A 379 -19.81 3.39 -11.05
N GLN A 380 -18.74 3.85 -11.72
CA GLN A 380 -17.42 3.21 -11.70
C GLN A 380 -16.41 3.90 -10.78
N ALA A 381 -16.84 4.83 -9.93
CA ALA A 381 -15.96 5.56 -9.02
C ALA A 381 -15.15 4.64 -8.09
N ARG A 382 -15.80 3.59 -7.57
CA ARG A 382 -15.13 2.58 -6.74
C ARG A 382 -14.03 1.85 -7.53
N TRP A 383 -14.34 1.36 -8.73
CA TRP A 383 -13.39 0.69 -9.61
C TRP A 383 -12.16 1.56 -9.91
N ASN A 384 -12.38 2.82 -10.26
CA ASN A 384 -11.30 3.76 -10.56
C ASN A 384 -10.39 4.03 -9.35
N ARG A 385 -10.96 4.13 -8.14
CA ARG A 385 -10.17 4.25 -6.91
C ARG A 385 -9.38 2.97 -6.61
N GLU A 386 -9.97 1.80 -6.83
CA GLU A 386 -9.27 0.51 -6.67
C GLU A 386 -8.16 0.36 -7.69
N ALA A 387 -8.36 0.79 -8.94
CA ALA A 387 -7.34 0.81 -9.98
C ALA A 387 -6.15 1.71 -9.59
N PHE A 388 -6.43 2.90 -9.10
CA PHE A 388 -5.38 3.82 -8.65
C PHE A 388 -4.65 3.32 -7.40
N LYS A 389 -5.37 2.75 -6.45
CA LYS A 389 -4.79 2.09 -5.28
C LYS A 389 -3.84 0.96 -5.71
N LEU A 390 -4.28 0.12 -6.66
CA LEU A 390 -3.45 -0.95 -7.20
C LEU A 390 -2.19 -0.40 -7.89
N LEU A 391 -2.32 0.66 -8.69
CA LEU A 391 -1.18 1.33 -9.32
C LEU A 391 -0.18 1.84 -8.28
N SER A 392 -0.67 2.45 -7.19
CA SER A 392 0.17 2.90 -6.08
C SER A 392 0.88 1.74 -5.38
N GLN A 393 0.21 0.62 -5.14
CA GLN A 393 0.84 -0.58 -4.56
C GLN A 393 1.92 -1.15 -5.48
N LEU A 394 1.68 -1.19 -6.80
CA LEU A 394 2.66 -1.63 -7.79
C LEU A 394 3.88 -0.70 -7.84
N PHE A 395 3.67 0.61 -7.70
CA PHE A 395 4.77 1.57 -7.56
C PHE A 395 5.63 1.25 -6.34
N GLN A 396 5.02 1.05 -5.18
CA GLN A 396 5.75 0.70 -3.95
C GLN A 396 6.55 -0.62 -4.09
N MET A 397 6.07 -1.55 -4.91
CA MET A 397 6.80 -2.80 -5.19
C MET A 397 8.02 -2.62 -6.13
N THR A 398 8.14 -1.47 -6.79
CA THR A 398 9.28 -1.14 -7.67
C THR A 398 10.32 -0.28 -6.99
N VAL A 399 9.91 0.52 -6.01
CA VAL A 399 10.82 1.42 -5.28
C VAL A 399 11.45 0.66 -4.13
N THR A 400 12.78 0.69 -4.06
CA THR A 400 13.51 0.28 -2.85
C THR A 400 13.62 1.47 -1.90
N ASP A 401 13.97 1.19 -0.66
CA ASP A 401 14.20 2.19 0.36
C ASP A 401 15.00 3.38 -0.21
N VAL A 402 14.41 4.56 -0.12
CA VAL A 402 15.11 5.81 -0.38
C VAL A 402 16.30 5.86 0.57
N PRO A 403 17.53 6.13 0.11
CA PRO A 403 18.69 6.21 0.98
C PRO A 403 18.41 7.18 2.13
N ARG A 404 18.33 6.65 3.35
CA ARG A 404 18.18 7.47 4.55
C ARG A 404 19.50 8.15 4.84
N THR A 405 19.67 9.38 4.38
CA THR A 405 20.81 10.21 4.77
C THR A 405 20.61 10.68 6.20
N GLY A 406 21.22 9.97 7.13
CA GLY A 406 21.27 10.32 8.54
C GLY A 406 19.97 10.02 9.32
N VAL A 407 20.10 9.43 10.49
CA VAL A 407 18.98 9.30 11.43
C VAL A 407 18.75 10.68 12.04
N PRO A 408 17.57 11.31 11.84
CA PRO A 408 17.30 12.56 12.54
C PRO A 408 17.16 12.29 14.03
N SER A 409 17.96 12.95 14.81
CA SER A 409 17.72 13.03 16.24
C SER A 409 16.59 14.05 16.47
N ILE A 410 15.52 13.63 17.14
CA ILE A 410 14.52 14.56 17.66
C ILE A 410 15.19 15.30 18.81
N THR A 411 15.58 16.54 18.57
CA THR A 411 16.09 17.42 19.64
C THR A 411 14.91 18.18 20.21
N ILE A 412 14.48 17.77 21.41
CA ILE A 412 13.54 18.55 22.18
C ILE A 412 14.37 19.64 22.88
N ALA A 413 14.32 20.88 22.37
CA ALA A 413 14.89 22.03 23.06
C ALA A 413 14.04 22.31 24.31
N LYS A 414 14.70 22.30 25.49
CA LYS A 414 14.09 22.66 26.79
C LYS A 414 13.99 24.17 26.92
#